data_768e1e67e26df12965f2448cd30db07a
#
_entry.id   768e1e67e26df12965f2448cd30db07a
#
_cell.length_a   1.000
_cell.length_b   1.000
_cell.length_c   1.000
_cell.angle_alpha   90.00
_cell.angle_beta   90.00
_cell.angle_gamma   90.00
#
_symmetry.space_group_name_H-M   'P 1'
#
loop_
_entity.id
_entity.type
_entity.pdbx_description
1 polymer ?
#
loop_
_entity_poly.entity_id
_entity_poly.type
_entity_poly.pdbx_seq_one_letter_code
_entity_poly.pdbx_strand_id
1 'polypeptide(L)'
;MTREEVDLMIRELREVFDIVRIVEAPTDKQCCINEACDLVREPGRCFDFWNQEARCKHCVSMRALSRKRLSRKFEFLDSEVYLITAKYVEIDDEPFVIEMLAKLTDDTMIGAWGANDFVDAISKYNRKLYLDALTGAYNRQYYDEQLAALPGEYAVGYVDLDKFKDINDTWGHHAGDKALRAVVDAMTSCVRETDSVVRMGGDEFVLVFRNIPKDIFAMRLEKIRKVVSETVIEEFPDMRLSVSIGGYHGEGTVEELVQKADALLYDAKTNRNSVQLNFKA
;
A
#
# COMPACT_ATOMS: atom_id res chain seq x y z
N MET A 1 -7.54 -26.95 0.32
CA MET A 1 -7.65 -27.70 1.60
C MET A 1 -9.10 -27.67 2.05
N THR A 2 -9.58 -28.76 2.63
CA THR A 2 -10.88 -28.75 3.33
C THR A 2 -10.77 -28.01 4.67
N ARG A 3 -11.91 -27.64 5.25
CA ARG A 3 -11.94 -26.99 6.57
C ARG A 3 -11.38 -27.90 7.68
N GLU A 4 -11.65 -29.20 7.60
CA GLU A 4 -11.12 -30.20 8.54
C GLU A 4 -9.60 -30.28 8.49
N GLU A 5 -9.02 -30.30 7.28
CA GLU A 5 -7.56 -30.29 7.10
C GLU A 5 -6.93 -29.01 7.70
N VAL A 6 -7.60 -27.87 7.53
CA VAL A 6 -7.12 -26.59 8.07
C VAL A 6 -7.26 -26.55 9.59
N ASP A 7 -8.37 -27.05 10.16
CA ASP A 7 -8.56 -27.10 11.62
C ASP A 7 -7.48 -27.97 12.28
N LEU A 8 -7.21 -29.14 11.69
CA LEU A 8 -6.14 -30.03 12.18
C LEU A 8 -4.79 -29.32 12.12
N MET A 9 -4.46 -28.69 11.00
CA MET A 9 -3.20 -27.95 10.85
C MET A 9 -3.07 -26.79 11.86
N ILE A 10 -4.16 -26.07 12.13
CA ILE A 10 -4.15 -24.98 13.13
C ILE A 10 -3.90 -25.51 14.51
N ARG A 11 -4.49 -26.64 14.88
CA ARG A 11 -4.23 -27.29 16.20
C ARG A 11 -2.77 -27.68 16.34
N GLU A 12 -2.17 -28.30 15.34
CA GLU A 12 -0.75 -28.65 15.33
C GLU A 12 0.16 -27.41 15.42
N LEU A 13 -0.18 -26.35 14.68
CA LEU A 13 0.60 -25.10 14.72
C LEU A 13 0.51 -24.39 16.06
N ARG A 14 -0.60 -24.50 16.79
CA ARG A 14 -0.76 -23.91 18.13
C ARG A 14 0.12 -24.57 19.19
N GLU A 15 0.68 -25.73 18.95
CA GLU A 15 1.68 -26.36 19.82
C GLU A 15 3.08 -25.71 19.67
N VAL A 16 3.29 -24.95 18.57
CA VAL A 16 4.61 -24.39 18.22
C VAL A 16 4.61 -22.87 18.26
N PHE A 17 3.48 -22.24 17.94
CA PHE A 17 3.34 -20.78 17.86
C PHE A 17 2.42 -20.26 18.96
N ASP A 18 2.75 -19.10 19.53
CA ASP A 18 1.96 -18.49 20.59
C ASP A 18 0.55 -18.14 20.14
N ILE A 19 0.39 -17.71 18.86
CA ILE A 19 -0.89 -17.39 18.27
C ILE A 19 -0.94 -17.91 16.84
N VAL A 20 -2.06 -18.58 16.49
CA VAL A 20 -2.35 -19.01 15.12
C VAL A 20 -3.78 -18.58 14.79
N ARG A 21 -3.93 -17.86 13.68
CA ARG A 21 -5.22 -17.33 13.24
C ARG A 21 -5.38 -17.39 11.72
N ILE A 22 -6.62 -17.47 11.24
CA ILE A 22 -6.97 -17.36 9.83
C ILE A 22 -7.33 -15.90 9.57
N VAL A 23 -6.82 -15.33 8.49
CA VAL A 23 -7.09 -13.94 8.10
C VAL A 23 -7.59 -13.90 6.66
N GLU A 24 -8.75 -13.27 6.47
CA GLU A 24 -9.23 -12.85 5.16
C GLU A 24 -8.56 -11.49 4.86
N ALA A 25 -7.35 -11.54 4.29
CA ALA A 25 -6.46 -10.39 4.23
C ALA A 25 -7.04 -9.16 3.51
N PRO A 26 -7.82 -9.27 2.40
CA PRO A 26 -8.39 -8.11 1.74
C PRO A 26 -9.41 -7.34 2.60
N THR A 27 -10.17 -8.03 3.46
CA THR A 27 -11.22 -7.45 4.29
C THR A 27 -10.78 -7.16 5.73
N ASP A 28 -9.55 -7.51 6.10
CA ASP A 28 -8.98 -7.40 7.46
C ASP A 28 -9.69 -8.29 8.51
N LYS A 29 -10.53 -9.24 8.10
CA LYS A 29 -11.29 -10.07 9.02
C LYS A 29 -10.47 -11.23 9.53
N GLN A 30 -10.59 -11.48 10.82
CA GLN A 30 -10.18 -12.76 11.39
C GLN A 30 -11.29 -13.80 11.19
N CYS A 31 -10.90 -15.04 11.00
CA CYS A 31 -11.80 -16.17 10.86
C CYS A 31 -11.36 -17.29 11.81
N CYS A 32 -12.30 -18.10 12.23
CA CYS A 32 -12.06 -19.35 12.95
C CYS A 32 -12.87 -20.48 12.33
N ILE A 33 -12.47 -21.72 12.58
CA ILE A 33 -13.28 -22.90 12.30
C ILE A 33 -13.95 -23.27 13.60
N ASN A 34 -15.30 -23.29 13.61
CA ASN A 34 -16.09 -23.62 14.78
C ASN A 34 -16.23 -25.14 15.00
N GLU A 35 -16.87 -25.56 16.08
CA GLU A 35 -17.09 -26.98 16.40
C GLU A 35 -17.93 -27.74 15.35
N ALA A 36 -18.74 -27.01 14.56
CA ALA A 36 -19.50 -27.57 13.45
C ALA A 36 -18.70 -27.65 12.13
N CYS A 37 -17.40 -27.35 12.18
CA CYS A 37 -16.51 -27.27 11.03
C CYS A 37 -16.86 -26.16 10.02
N ASP A 38 -17.54 -25.09 10.47
CA ASP A 38 -17.83 -23.92 9.64
C ASP A 38 -16.76 -22.86 9.81
N LEU A 39 -16.36 -22.25 8.68
CA LEU A 39 -15.49 -21.06 8.69
C LEU A 39 -16.34 -19.83 9.04
N VAL A 40 -16.10 -19.26 10.22
CA VAL A 40 -16.85 -18.14 10.77
C VAL A 40 -15.95 -16.92 10.89
N ARG A 41 -16.46 -15.75 10.47
CA ARG A 41 -15.78 -14.46 10.71
C ARG A 41 -15.94 -14.05 12.17
N GLU A 42 -14.82 -13.78 12.82
CA GLU A 42 -14.80 -13.26 14.19
C GLU A 42 -15.11 -11.76 14.22
N PRO A 43 -15.66 -11.25 15.35
CA PRO A 43 -15.76 -9.82 15.56
C PRO A 43 -14.36 -9.19 15.64
N GLY A 44 -14.23 -7.98 15.11
CA GLY A 44 -12.95 -7.27 15.08
C GLY A 44 -12.15 -7.46 13.80
N ARG A 45 -10.99 -6.85 13.76
CA ARG A 45 -10.08 -6.85 12.62
C ARG A 45 -8.72 -7.41 13.00
N CYS A 46 -7.98 -7.93 12.05
CA CYS A 46 -6.67 -8.54 12.30
C CYS A 46 -5.64 -7.58 12.91
N PHE A 47 -5.78 -6.30 12.69
CA PHE A 47 -4.90 -5.26 13.21
C PHE A 47 -5.29 -4.75 14.63
N ASP A 48 -6.51 -5.06 15.12
CA ASP A 48 -6.92 -4.70 16.50
C ASP A 48 -5.98 -5.34 17.53
N PHE A 49 -5.46 -6.53 17.24
CA PHE A 49 -4.47 -7.20 18.08
C PHE A 49 -3.19 -6.36 18.28
N TRP A 50 -2.84 -5.51 17.32
CA TRP A 50 -1.66 -4.65 17.37
C TRP A 50 -1.95 -3.26 17.95
N ASN A 51 -3.09 -3.04 18.58
CA ASN A 51 -3.55 -1.74 19.08
C ASN A 51 -3.54 -0.65 18.00
N GLN A 52 -3.77 -1.02 16.74
CA GLN A 52 -3.78 -0.10 15.61
C GLN A 52 -5.21 0.28 15.22
N GLU A 53 -5.44 1.56 14.93
CA GLU A 53 -6.75 2.08 14.48
C GLU A 53 -7.01 1.83 12.98
N ALA A 54 -5.99 1.45 12.24
CA ALA A 54 -6.06 1.25 10.79
C ALA A 54 -5.20 0.07 10.35
N ARG A 55 -5.47 -0.42 9.14
CA ARG A 55 -4.69 -1.49 8.50
C ARG A 55 -3.18 -1.20 8.53
N CYS A 56 -2.39 -2.22 8.80
CA CYS A 56 -0.92 -2.14 8.76
C CYS A 56 -0.44 -1.65 7.40
N LYS A 57 0.43 -0.62 7.37
CA LYS A 57 1.04 -0.10 6.13
C LYS A 57 1.85 -1.16 5.36
N HIS A 58 2.43 -2.13 6.07
CA HIS A 58 3.21 -3.23 5.52
C HIS A 58 2.58 -4.56 5.96
N CYS A 59 1.39 -4.84 5.43
CA CYS A 59 0.63 -6.03 5.78
C CYS A 59 1.32 -7.30 5.24
N VAL A 60 1.75 -8.18 6.14
CA VAL A 60 2.41 -9.44 5.77
C VAL A 60 1.43 -10.42 5.13
N SER A 61 0.15 -10.37 5.51
CA SER A 61 -0.91 -11.23 4.97
C SER A 61 -1.27 -10.84 3.55
N MET A 62 -1.35 -9.53 3.24
CA MET A 62 -1.51 -9.07 1.85
C MET A 62 -0.33 -9.51 0.98
N ARG A 63 0.89 -9.41 1.49
CA ARG A 63 2.08 -9.86 0.79
C ARG A 63 2.08 -11.38 0.56
N ALA A 64 1.62 -12.18 1.54
CA ALA A 64 1.49 -13.62 1.38
C ALA A 64 0.41 -13.98 0.36
N LEU A 65 -0.72 -13.26 0.38
CA LEU A 65 -1.83 -13.42 -0.55
C LEU A 65 -1.41 -13.10 -1.99
N SER A 66 -0.84 -11.92 -2.24
CA SER A 66 -0.46 -11.47 -3.57
C SER A 66 0.64 -12.33 -4.21
N ARG A 67 1.60 -12.79 -3.41
CA ARG A 67 2.70 -13.64 -3.88
C ARG A 67 2.38 -15.13 -3.87
N LYS A 68 1.25 -15.55 -3.32
CA LYS A 68 0.87 -16.96 -3.08
C LYS A 68 1.99 -17.78 -2.44
N ARG A 69 2.73 -17.20 -1.51
CA ARG A 69 3.86 -17.83 -0.81
C ARG A 69 4.00 -17.33 0.61
N LEU A 70 4.77 -18.10 1.39
CA LEU A 70 5.10 -17.73 2.77
C LEU A 70 5.81 -16.37 2.82
N SER A 71 5.34 -15.50 3.71
CA SER A 71 5.89 -14.16 3.97
C SER A 71 6.13 -13.98 5.47
N ARG A 72 7.11 -13.17 5.84
CA ARG A 72 7.43 -12.91 7.24
C ARG A 72 7.64 -11.43 7.49
N LYS A 73 7.29 -10.98 8.69
CA LYS A 73 7.67 -9.67 9.22
C LYS A 73 7.88 -9.75 10.74
N PHE A 74 8.59 -8.77 11.26
CA PHE A 74 8.55 -8.49 12.69
C PHE A 74 7.51 -7.40 12.97
N GLU A 75 6.86 -7.50 14.13
CA GLU A 75 5.93 -6.49 14.63
C GLU A 75 6.19 -6.29 16.12
N PHE A 76 5.86 -5.10 16.60
CA PHE A 76 6.08 -4.70 17.97
C PHE A 76 4.73 -4.42 18.63
N LEU A 77 4.55 -5.00 19.81
CA LEU A 77 3.41 -4.72 20.67
C LEU A 77 3.95 -4.37 22.07
N ASP A 78 3.80 -3.12 22.47
CA ASP A 78 4.42 -2.56 23.66
C ASP A 78 5.96 -2.75 23.64
N SER A 79 6.51 -3.51 24.60
CA SER A 79 7.94 -3.86 24.64
C SER A 79 8.27 -5.23 24.04
N GLU A 80 7.29 -5.89 23.45
CA GLU A 80 7.42 -7.26 22.94
C GLU A 80 7.62 -7.28 21.44
N VAL A 81 8.44 -8.20 20.97
CA VAL A 81 8.73 -8.40 19.54
C VAL A 81 8.11 -9.72 19.10
N TYR A 82 7.37 -9.68 18.02
CA TYR A 82 6.75 -10.85 17.41
C TYR A 82 7.32 -11.10 16.00
N LEU A 83 7.70 -12.34 15.72
CA LEU A 83 7.91 -12.81 14.36
C LEU A 83 6.56 -13.33 13.82
N ILE A 84 6.03 -12.65 12.82
CA ILE A 84 4.82 -13.06 12.13
C ILE A 84 5.21 -13.81 10.87
N THR A 85 4.74 -15.05 10.75
CA THR A 85 4.83 -15.86 9.53
C THR A 85 3.42 -15.98 8.94
N ALA A 86 3.22 -15.50 7.72
CA ALA A 86 1.96 -15.55 7.00
C ALA A 86 2.07 -16.52 5.82
N LYS A 87 1.17 -17.50 5.76
CA LYS A 87 1.12 -18.54 4.73
C LYS A 87 -0.19 -18.43 3.95
N TYR A 88 -0.10 -18.28 2.63
CA TYR A 88 -1.26 -18.42 1.74
C TYR A 88 -1.83 -19.83 1.79
N VAL A 89 -3.15 -19.92 1.86
CA VAL A 89 -3.93 -21.17 1.81
C VAL A 89 -5.22 -20.94 1.02
N GLU A 90 -5.72 -22.00 0.37
CA GLU A 90 -7.07 -22.02 -0.20
C GLU A 90 -7.94 -22.92 0.68
N ILE A 91 -9.02 -22.39 1.21
CA ILE A 91 -10.00 -23.13 2.02
C ILE A 91 -11.29 -23.17 1.23
N ASP A 92 -11.73 -24.36 0.80
CA ASP A 92 -12.88 -24.56 -0.07
C ASP A 92 -12.83 -23.67 -1.34
N ASP A 93 -11.65 -23.62 -1.97
CA ASP A 93 -11.33 -22.82 -3.16
C ASP A 93 -11.32 -21.27 -2.95
N GLU A 94 -11.53 -20.81 -1.72
CA GLU A 94 -11.45 -19.40 -1.37
C GLU A 94 -10.07 -19.05 -0.75
N PRO A 95 -9.51 -17.86 -1.07
CA PRO A 95 -8.17 -17.47 -0.65
C PRO A 95 -8.15 -16.91 0.77
N PHE A 96 -7.32 -17.50 1.64
CA PHE A 96 -7.07 -17.07 3.01
C PHE A 96 -5.57 -17.03 3.31
N VAL A 97 -5.25 -16.49 4.48
CA VAL A 97 -3.89 -16.50 5.02
C VAL A 97 -3.92 -17.05 6.43
N ILE A 98 -3.04 -18.02 6.74
CA ILE A 98 -2.77 -18.41 8.11
C ILE A 98 -1.60 -17.59 8.62
N GLU A 99 -1.86 -16.82 9.67
CA GLU A 99 -0.83 -16.10 10.43
C GLU A 99 -0.42 -16.94 11.64
N MET A 100 0.89 -17.12 11.77
CA MET A 100 1.55 -17.78 12.90
C MET A 100 2.46 -16.74 13.55
N LEU A 101 2.20 -16.43 14.82
CA LEU A 101 2.93 -15.45 15.60
C LEU A 101 3.78 -16.16 16.64
N ALA A 102 5.07 -15.88 16.63
CA ALA A 102 5.99 -16.31 17.68
C ALA A 102 6.51 -15.07 18.42
N LYS A 103 6.29 -15.03 19.73
CA LYS A 103 6.85 -14.01 20.60
C LYS A 103 8.34 -14.28 20.81
N LEU A 104 9.17 -13.30 20.55
CA LEU A 104 10.60 -13.39 20.83
C LEU A 104 10.85 -13.00 22.28
N THR A 105 11.01 -14.01 23.15
CA THR A 105 11.15 -13.82 24.60
C THR A 105 12.60 -13.85 25.09
N ASP A 106 13.54 -14.23 24.24
CA ASP A 106 14.94 -14.40 24.63
C ASP A 106 15.78 -13.20 24.14
N ASP A 107 16.34 -12.45 25.08
CA ASP A 107 17.29 -11.36 24.79
C ASP A 107 18.49 -11.84 23.98
N THR A 108 18.84 -13.13 24.02
CA THR A 108 19.92 -13.69 23.21
C THR A 108 19.62 -13.75 21.71
N MET A 109 18.37 -13.87 21.31
CA MET A 109 17.98 -13.83 19.89
C MET A 109 18.08 -12.42 19.28
N ILE A 110 17.95 -11.39 20.09
CA ILE A 110 18.08 -9.98 19.70
C ILE A 110 19.47 -9.45 20.12
N GLY A 111 20.11 -10.15 21.03
CA GLY A 111 21.22 -9.69 21.87
C GLY A 111 22.48 -9.21 21.14
N ALA A 112 22.77 -9.68 19.92
CA ALA A 112 23.94 -9.20 19.17
C ALA A 112 23.78 -7.77 18.62
N TRP A 113 22.54 -7.25 18.54
CA TRP A 113 22.22 -5.99 17.85
C TRP A 113 21.58 -4.93 18.77
N GLY A 114 21.08 -5.33 19.96
CA GLY A 114 20.22 -4.46 20.78
C GLY A 114 18.82 -4.25 20.14
N ALA A 115 17.81 -4.02 20.96
CA ALA A 115 16.42 -3.85 20.47
C ALA A 115 16.30 -2.64 19.51
N ASN A 116 16.97 -1.53 19.80
CA ASN A 116 16.91 -0.32 18.97
C ASN A 116 17.57 -0.50 17.60
N ASP A 117 18.75 -1.15 17.54
CA ASP A 117 19.45 -1.42 16.28
C ASP A 117 18.68 -2.38 15.38
N PHE A 118 17.97 -3.34 15.99
CA PHE A 118 17.11 -4.28 15.28
C PHE A 118 15.87 -3.59 14.68
N VAL A 119 15.20 -2.71 15.45
CA VAL A 119 14.08 -1.88 14.96
C VAL A 119 14.53 -1.00 13.79
N ASP A 120 15.68 -0.35 13.92
CA ASP A 120 16.24 0.49 12.87
C ASP A 120 16.61 -0.30 11.61
N ALA A 121 17.18 -1.49 11.77
CA ALA A 121 17.50 -2.38 10.64
C ALA A 121 16.24 -2.81 9.88
N ILE A 122 15.17 -3.19 10.60
CA ILE A 122 13.88 -3.55 9.99
C ILE A 122 13.23 -2.35 9.31
N SER A 123 13.24 -1.19 9.94
CA SER A 123 12.70 0.04 9.36
C SER A 123 13.43 0.41 8.07
N LYS A 124 14.75 0.30 8.04
CA LYS A 124 15.58 0.49 6.84
C LYS A 124 15.28 -0.55 5.77
N TYR A 125 15.05 -1.82 6.16
CA TYR A 125 14.69 -2.88 5.23
C TYR A 125 13.33 -2.63 4.57
N ASN A 126 12.31 -2.26 5.36
CA ASN A 126 10.97 -1.94 4.86
C ASN A 126 10.99 -0.73 3.92
N ARG A 127 11.78 0.30 4.24
CA ARG A 127 11.99 1.44 3.33
C ARG A 127 12.58 1.01 1.99
N LYS A 128 13.64 0.17 2.01
CA LYS A 128 14.25 -0.36 0.77
C LYS A 128 13.29 -1.22 -0.05
N LEU A 129 12.36 -1.92 0.62
CA LEU A 129 11.43 -2.82 -0.04
C LEU A 129 10.31 -2.07 -0.76
N TYR A 130 9.78 -1.01 -0.16
CA TYR A 130 8.52 -0.38 -0.58
C TYR A 130 8.62 1.07 -1.01
N LEU A 131 9.74 1.73 -0.80
CA LEU A 131 9.92 3.09 -1.28
C LEU A 131 10.74 3.13 -2.59
N ASP A 132 10.39 4.05 -3.45
CA ASP A 132 11.18 4.43 -4.62
C ASP A 132 12.42 5.18 -4.18
N ALA A 133 13.59 4.69 -4.58
CA ALA A 133 14.88 5.22 -4.11
C ALA A 133 15.16 6.66 -4.57
N LEU A 134 14.55 7.10 -5.67
CA LEU A 134 14.72 8.45 -6.20
C LEU A 134 13.83 9.45 -5.48
N THR A 135 12.55 9.13 -5.32
CA THR A 135 11.50 10.09 -4.93
C THR A 135 11.02 9.94 -3.50
N GLY A 136 11.22 8.76 -2.88
CA GLY A 136 10.69 8.47 -1.55
C GLY A 136 9.18 8.15 -1.53
N ALA A 137 8.48 8.24 -2.65
CA ALA A 137 7.12 7.71 -2.79
C ALA A 137 7.11 6.18 -2.61
N TYR A 138 5.95 5.58 -2.39
CA TYR A 138 5.84 4.13 -2.50
C TYR A 138 6.19 3.67 -3.93
N ASN A 139 6.79 2.50 -4.06
CA ASN A 139 7.12 1.92 -5.36
C ASN A 139 6.00 1.00 -5.88
N ARG A 140 6.14 0.54 -7.13
CA ARG A 140 5.21 -0.39 -7.77
C ARG A 140 5.01 -1.68 -6.96
N GLN A 141 6.08 -2.21 -6.33
CA GLN A 141 5.98 -3.40 -5.52
C GLN A 141 5.03 -3.22 -4.33
N TYR A 142 5.03 -2.04 -3.69
CA TYR A 142 4.06 -1.70 -2.65
C TYR A 142 2.63 -1.71 -3.19
N TYR A 143 2.40 -1.13 -4.36
CA TYR A 143 1.09 -1.15 -5.01
C TYR A 143 0.62 -2.59 -5.24
N ASP A 144 1.44 -3.40 -5.90
CA ASP A 144 1.08 -4.78 -6.27
C ASP A 144 0.80 -5.66 -5.03
N GLU A 145 1.53 -5.46 -3.94
CA GLU A 145 1.45 -6.32 -2.75
C GLU A 145 0.50 -5.82 -1.66
N GLN A 146 0.24 -4.53 -1.60
CA GLN A 146 -0.46 -3.92 -0.47
C GLN A 146 -1.77 -3.23 -0.86
N LEU A 147 -1.94 -2.81 -2.11
CA LEU A 147 -3.07 -2.01 -2.53
C LEU A 147 -3.95 -2.68 -3.59
N ALA A 148 -3.38 -3.21 -4.66
CA ALA A 148 -4.10 -3.61 -5.87
C ALA A 148 -5.34 -4.49 -5.61
N ALA A 149 -5.20 -5.51 -4.76
CA ALA A 149 -6.27 -6.46 -4.45
C ALA A 149 -7.25 -5.99 -3.34
N LEU A 150 -7.11 -4.77 -2.82
CA LEU A 150 -8.01 -4.26 -1.77
C LEU A 150 -9.40 -3.97 -2.34
N PRO A 151 -10.47 -4.63 -1.87
CA PRO A 151 -11.83 -4.34 -2.26
C PRO A 151 -12.41 -3.23 -1.39
N GLY A 152 -13.35 -2.48 -1.93
CA GLY A 152 -14.11 -1.48 -1.18
C GLY A 152 -14.37 -0.22 -1.96
N GLU A 153 -14.77 0.84 -1.26
CA GLU A 153 -14.94 2.16 -1.83
C GLU A 153 -13.64 2.97 -1.71
N TYR A 154 -13.07 3.31 -2.84
CA TYR A 154 -11.84 4.09 -2.95
C TYR A 154 -11.98 5.20 -3.98
N ALA A 155 -11.14 6.21 -3.85
CA ALA A 155 -10.87 7.16 -4.91
C ALA A 155 -9.42 7.01 -5.37
N VAL A 156 -9.21 6.99 -6.68
CA VAL A 156 -7.89 6.77 -7.29
C VAL A 156 -7.60 7.88 -8.29
N GLY A 157 -6.41 8.47 -8.21
CA GLY A 157 -5.87 9.37 -9.21
C GLY A 157 -4.71 8.71 -9.94
N TYR A 158 -4.77 8.60 -11.27
CA TYR A 158 -3.61 8.27 -12.11
C TYR A 158 -3.00 9.56 -12.61
N VAL A 159 -1.72 9.77 -12.36
CA VAL A 159 -1.00 11.04 -12.57
C VAL A 159 0.20 10.81 -13.46
N ASP A 160 0.41 11.70 -14.41
CA ASP A 160 1.56 11.67 -15.31
C ASP A 160 2.16 13.08 -15.43
N LEU A 161 3.49 13.17 -15.32
CA LEU A 161 4.22 14.43 -15.46
C LEU A 161 4.29 14.86 -16.92
N ASP A 162 3.62 15.94 -17.25
CA ASP A 162 3.55 16.45 -18.62
C ASP A 162 4.94 16.79 -19.18
N LYS A 163 5.21 16.33 -20.40
CA LYS A 163 6.46 16.62 -21.12
C LYS A 163 7.75 16.24 -20.37
N PHE A 164 7.70 15.19 -19.55
CA PHE A 164 8.88 14.78 -18.79
C PHE A 164 10.10 14.47 -19.69
N LYS A 165 9.86 13.91 -20.88
CA LYS A 165 10.93 13.71 -21.86
C LYS A 165 11.57 15.03 -22.30
N ASP A 166 10.75 16.07 -22.54
CA ASP A 166 11.26 17.39 -22.96
C ASP A 166 12.11 18.02 -21.84
N ILE A 167 11.74 17.79 -20.56
CA ILE A 167 12.54 18.22 -19.40
C ILE A 167 13.91 17.54 -19.43
N ASN A 168 13.95 16.22 -19.60
CA ASN A 168 15.22 15.48 -19.69
C ASN A 168 16.07 15.92 -20.88
N ASP A 169 15.45 16.10 -22.06
CA ASP A 169 16.15 16.46 -23.28
C ASP A 169 16.70 17.90 -23.21
N THR A 170 16.02 18.81 -22.51
CA THR A 170 16.42 20.23 -22.39
C THR A 170 17.42 20.49 -21.26
N TRP A 171 17.17 19.88 -20.08
CA TRP A 171 17.86 20.19 -18.84
C TRP A 171 18.74 19.04 -18.31
N GLY A 172 18.68 17.89 -18.99
CA GLY A 172 19.40 16.67 -18.58
C GLY A 172 18.70 15.84 -17.52
N HIS A 173 19.10 14.58 -17.38
CA HIS A 173 18.47 13.62 -16.44
C HIS A 173 18.52 14.07 -14.98
N HIS A 174 19.56 14.80 -14.57
CA HIS A 174 19.62 15.34 -13.20
C HIS A 174 18.47 16.30 -12.90
N ALA A 175 18.11 17.13 -13.87
CA ALA A 175 16.96 18.04 -13.76
C ALA A 175 15.62 17.26 -13.75
N GLY A 176 15.52 16.21 -14.56
CA GLY A 176 14.38 15.29 -14.52
C GLY A 176 14.22 14.59 -13.16
N ASP A 177 15.31 14.16 -12.55
CA ASP A 177 15.31 13.59 -11.20
C ASP A 177 14.80 14.58 -10.14
N LYS A 178 15.21 15.85 -10.24
CA LYS A 178 14.73 16.93 -9.38
C LYS A 178 13.23 17.21 -9.61
N ALA A 179 12.79 17.21 -10.89
CA ALA A 179 11.39 17.37 -11.25
C ALA A 179 10.52 16.27 -10.62
N LEU A 180 10.92 15.02 -10.71
CA LEU A 180 10.20 13.88 -10.11
C LEU A 180 10.10 14.01 -8.58
N ARG A 181 11.18 14.41 -7.89
CA ARG A 181 11.15 14.65 -6.45
C ARG A 181 10.19 15.79 -6.10
N ALA A 182 10.29 16.92 -6.79
CA ALA A 182 9.44 18.08 -6.55
C ALA A 182 7.95 17.76 -6.76
N VAL A 183 7.60 16.94 -7.77
CA VAL A 183 6.24 16.48 -8.01
C VAL A 183 5.76 15.58 -6.87
N VAL A 184 6.58 14.65 -6.38
CA VAL A 184 6.22 13.77 -5.25
C VAL A 184 6.04 14.58 -3.97
N ASP A 185 6.92 15.54 -3.69
CA ASP A 185 6.80 16.40 -2.52
C ASP A 185 5.50 17.23 -2.58
N ALA A 186 5.17 17.79 -3.75
CA ALA A 186 3.93 18.51 -3.98
C ALA A 186 2.69 17.62 -3.76
N MET A 187 2.67 16.42 -4.33
CA MET A 187 1.58 15.46 -4.13
C MET A 187 1.44 15.06 -2.66
N THR A 188 2.55 14.72 -2.01
CA THR A 188 2.58 14.29 -0.60
C THR A 188 2.09 15.38 0.34
N SER A 189 2.40 16.65 0.07
CA SER A 189 1.89 17.79 0.86
C SER A 189 0.35 17.95 0.78
N CYS A 190 -0.27 17.35 -0.22
CA CYS A 190 -1.71 17.46 -0.47
C CYS A 190 -2.52 16.26 0.00
N VAL A 191 -1.90 15.16 0.43
CA VAL A 191 -2.57 13.92 0.85
C VAL A 191 -2.43 13.70 2.35
N ARG A 192 -3.27 12.84 2.93
CA ARG A 192 -3.20 12.46 4.34
C ARG A 192 -2.21 11.31 4.52
N GLU A 193 -1.79 11.06 5.75
CA GLU A 193 -0.96 9.91 6.09
C GLU A 193 -1.63 8.55 5.74
N THR A 194 -2.95 8.50 5.76
CA THR A 194 -3.75 7.31 5.39
C THR A 194 -3.84 7.08 3.88
N ASP A 195 -3.54 8.10 3.08
CA ASP A 195 -3.55 8.02 1.63
C ASP A 195 -2.19 7.52 1.13
N SER A 196 -2.11 7.08 -0.10
CA SER A 196 -0.87 6.56 -0.68
C SER A 196 -0.50 7.30 -1.95
N VAL A 197 0.77 7.70 -2.05
CA VAL A 197 1.40 8.21 -3.28
C VAL A 197 2.36 7.13 -3.76
N VAL A 198 2.10 6.57 -4.94
CA VAL A 198 2.86 5.45 -5.51
C VAL A 198 3.47 5.86 -6.82
N ARG A 199 4.76 5.59 -7.03
CA ARG A 199 5.40 5.71 -8.33
C ARG A 199 5.32 4.37 -9.05
N MET A 200 4.62 4.34 -10.18
CA MET A 200 4.44 3.13 -10.99
C MET A 200 5.66 2.85 -11.88
N GLY A 201 6.33 3.89 -12.33
CA GLY A 201 7.54 3.85 -13.12
C GLY A 201 7.70 5.13 -13.94
N GLY A 202 8.91 5.47 -14.35
CA GLY A 202 9.13 6.68 -15.15
C GLY A 202 8.58 7.93 -14.47
N ASP A 203 7.61 8.55 -15.12
CA ASP A 203 6.88 9.77 -14.75
C ASP A 203 5.42 9.53 -14.32
N GLU A 204 5.05 8.25 -14.12
CA GLU A 204 3.69 7.83 -13.78
C GLU A 204 3.53 7.56 -12.28
N PHE A 205 2.44 8.06 -11.70
CA PHE A 205 2.11 7.92 -10.29
C PHE A 205 0.65 7.51 -10.10
N VAL A 206 0.37 6.81 -9.00
CA VAL A 206 -0.97 6.47 -8.54
C VAL A 206 -1.19 7.04 -7.15
N LEU A 207 -2.31 7.72 -6.98
CA LEU A 207 -2.81 8.21 -5.70
C LEU A 207 -3.97 7.33 -5.27
N VAL A 208 -3.94 6.81 -4.04
CA VAL A 208 -5.03 6.01 -3.49
C VAL A 208 -5.55 6.67 -2.23
N PHE A 209 -6.82 7.04 -2.24
CA PHE A 209 -7.52 7.69 -1.14
C PHE A 209 -8.54 6.75 -0.52
N ARG A 210 -8.56 6.69 0.80
CA ARG A 210 -9.53 5.92 1.58
C ARG A 210 -10.58 6.84 2.19
N ASN A 211 -11.84 6.42 2.15
CA ASN A 211 -12.95 7.12 2.82
C ASN A 211 -12.94 8.65 2.52
N ILE A 212 -12.82 9.02 1.26
CA ILE A 212 -12.84 10.42 0.83
C ILE A 212 -14.18 10.72 0.13
N PRO A 213 -14.94 11.78 0.52
CA PRO A 213 -16.12 12.22 -0.22
C PRO A 213 -15.77 12.66 -1.65
N LYS A 214 -16.70 12.46 -2.57
CA LYS A 214 -16.52 12.73 -4.02
C LYS A 214 -16.08 14.18 -4.32
N ASP A 215 -16.71 15.14 -3.65
CA ASP A 215 -16.40 16.57 -3.78
C ASP A 215 -15.01 16.91 -3.25
N ILE A 216 -14.64 16.35 -2.09
CA ILE A 216 -13.32 16.53 -1.51
C ILE A 216 -12.23 15.88 -2.37
N PHE A 217 -12.52 14.72 -2.97
CA PHE A 217 -11.61 14.08 -3.91
C PHE A 217 -11.34 14.95 -5.14
N ALA A 218 -12.39 15.49 -5.78
CA ALA A 218 -12.25 16.39 -6.91
C ALA A 218 -11.40 17.62 -6.55
N MET A 219 -11.70 18.27 -5.42
CA MET A 219 -10.92 19.40 -4.93
C MET A 219 -9.47 19.04 -4.64
N ARG A 220 -9.22 17.82 -4.16
CA ARG A 220 -7.89 17.32 -3.83
C ARG A 220 -7.03 17.16 -5.06
N LEU A 221 -7.55 16.53 -6.12
CA LEU A 221 -6.83 16.37 -7.37
C LEU A 221 -6.52 17.71 -8.05
N GLU A 222 -7.49 18.63 -8.07
CA GLU A 222 -7.27 19.97 -8.61
C GLU A 222 -6.24 20.76 -7.79
N LYS A 223 -6.25 20.61 -6.46
CA LYS A 223 -5.22 21.19 -5.59
C LYS A 223 -3.83 20.62 -5.93
N ILE A 224 -3.71 19.31 -6.11
CA ILE A 224 -2.44 18.67 -6.47
C ILE A 224 -1.93 19.24 -7.81
N ARG A 225 -2.78 19.25 -8.85
CA ARG A 225 -2.44 19.83 -10.16
C ARG A 225 -1.90 21.26 -10.02
N LYS A 226 -2.61 22.08 -9.25
CA LYS A 226 -2.25 23.50 -9.04
C LYS A 226 -0.92 23.61 -8.29
N VAL A 227 -0.73 22.91 -7.18
CA VAL A 227 0.52 22.96 -6.39
C VAL A 227 1.71 22.52 -7.24
N VAL A 228 1.57 21.46 -8.04
CA VAL A 228 2.64 21.07 -8.97
C VAL A 228 2.94 22.19 -9.98
N SER A 229 1.92 22.82 -10.56
CA SER A 229 2.12 23.89 -11.56
C SER A 229 2.73 25.17 -10.98
N GLU A 230 2.61 25.38 -9.68
CA GLU A 230 3.19 26.52 -8.93
C GLU A 230 4.57 26.18 -8.34
N THR A 231 5.00 24.91 -8.40
CA THR A 231 6.28 24.48 -7.85
C THR A 231 7.43 24.99 -8.72
N VAL A 232 8.40 25.64 -8.08
CA VAL A 232 9.64 26.13 -8.70
C VAL A 232 10.82 25.37 -8.13
N ILE A 233 11.70 24.88 -8.99
CA ILE A 233 12.96 24.25 -8.62
C ILE A 233 14.04 25.34 -8.65
N GLU A 234 14.63 25.67 -7.51
CA GLU A 234 15.58 26.79 -7.38
C GLU A 234 16.77 26.69 -8.36
N GLU A 235 17.27 25.48 -8.62
CA GLU A 235 18.37 25.24 -9.54
C GLU A 235 17.94 25.40 -11.02
N PHE A 236 16.64 25.36 -11.31
CA PHE A 236 16.07 25.43 -12.66
C PHE A 236 14.83 26.34 -12.68
N PRO A 237 14.98 27.66 -12.42
CA PRO A 237 13.84 28.57 -12.21
C PRO A 237 12.93 28.76 -13.44
N ASP A 238 13.44 28.47 -14.61
CA ASP A 238 12.67 28.56 -15.87
C ASP A 238 11.93 27.26 -16.21
N MET A 239 12.22 26.15 -15.50
CA MET A 239 11.51 24.89 -15.67
C MET A 239 10.08 25.04 -15.18
N ARG A 240 9.12 24.59 -15.98
CA ARG A 240 7.70 24.58 -15.60
C ARG A 240 7.24 23.12 -15.51
N LEU A 241 6.69 22.79 -14.31
CA LEU A 241 6.12 21.49 -14.03
C LEU A 241 4.61 21.54 -14.27
N SER A 242 4.04 20.51 -14.85
CA SER A 242 2.60 20.29 -14.86
C SER A 242 2.30 18.81 -14.91
N VAL A 243 1.12 18.44 -14.41
CA VAL A 243 0.64 17.05 -14.40
C VAL A 243 -0.74 16.97 -15.02
N SER A 244 -0.97 15.89 -15.75
CA SER A 244 -2.30 15.45 -16.16
C SER A 244 -2.77 14.37 -15.21
N ILE A 245 -4.06 14.41 -14.82
CA ILE A 245 -4.61 13.51 -13.80
C ILE A 245 -5.94 12.94 -14.31
N GLY A 246 -6.04 11.60 -14.32
CA GLY A 246 -7.30 10.89 -14.43
C GLY A 246 -7.77 10.44 -13.05
N GLY A 247 -8.97 10.78 -12.63
CA GLY A 247 -9.51 10.45 -11.32
C GLY A 247 -10.80 9.64 -11.37
N TYR A 248 -10.87 8.55 -10.61
CA TYR A 248 -12.05 7.72 -10.49
C TYR A 248 -12.40 7.46 -9.01
N HIS A 249 -13.68 7.60 -8.68
CA HIS A 249 -14.20 7.28 -7.35
C HIS A 249 -15.31 6.25 -7.47
N GLY A 250 -15.22 5.15 -6.74
CA GLY A 250 -16.23 4.09 -6.80
C GLY A 250 -15.89 2.87 -5.96
N GLU A 251 -16.70 1.84 -6.12
CA GLU A 251 -16.57 0.55 -5.45
C GLU A 251 -15.94 -0.47 -6.41
N GLY A 252 -15.06 -1.29 -5.88
CA GLY A 252 -14.32 -2.35 -6.61
C GLY A 252 -12.98 -2.62 -5.96
N THR A 253 -12.11 -3.37 -6.63
CA THR A 253 -10.71 -3.47 -6.22
C THR A 253 -9.96 -2.19 -6.62
N VAL A 254 -8.91 -1.85 -5.88
CA VAL A 254 -8.07 -0.69 -6.23
C VAL A 254 -7.52 -0.82 -7.65
N GLU A 255 -7.15 -2.03 -8.08
CA GLU A 255 -6.68 -2.29 -9.45
C GLU A 255 -7.72 -1.94 -10.51
N GLU A 256 -9.00 -2.35 -10.33
CA GLU A 256 -10.09 -1.99 -11.24
C GLU A 256 -10.32 -0.48 -11.32
N LEU A 257 -10.19 0.20 -10.18
CA LEU A 257 -10.35 1.66 -10.13
C LEU A 257 -9.16 2.38 -10.79
N VAL A 258 -7.95 1.85 -10.62
CA VAL A 258 -6.73 2.36 -11.30
C VAL A 258 -6.88 2.26 -12.83
N GLN A 259 -7.37 1.13 -13.36
CA GLN A 259 -7.61 0.97 -14.79
C GLN A 259 -8.61 2.02 -15.33
N LYS A 260 -9.65 2.34 -14.56
CA LYS A 260 -10.62 3.38 -14.93
C LYS A 260 -10.03 4.79 -14.85
N ALA A 261 -9.18 5.06 -13.87
CA ALA A 261 -8.47 6.33 -13.73
C ALA A 261 -7.44 6.53 -14.86
N ASP A 262 -6.74 5.48 -15.27
CA ASP A 262 -5.80 5.50 -16.40
C ASP A 262 -6.50 5.87 -17.72
N ALA A 263 -7.69 5.30 -18.00
CA ALA A 263 -8.48 5.68 -19.16
C ALA A 263 -8.85 7.18 -19.17
N LEU A 264 -9.14 7.77 -17.99
CA LEU A 264 -9.42 9.20 -17.87
C LEU A 264 -8.15 10.06 -17.99
N LEU A 265 -6.99 9.54 -17.62
CA LEU A 265 -5.72 10.22 -17.83
C LEU A 265 -5.45 10.46 -19.32
N TYR A 266 -5.81 9.49 -20.17
CA TYR A 266 -5.66 9.66 -21.61
C TYR A 266 -6.41 10.92 -22.13
N ASP A 267 -7.62 11.15 -21.63
CA ASP A 267 -8.41 12.34 -21.97
C ASP A 267 -7.78 13.62 -21.36
N ALA A 268 -7.26 13.55 -20.13
CA ALA A 268 -6.56 14.66 -19.49
C ALA A 268 -5.32 15.11 -20.27
N LYS A 269 -4.56 14.16 -20.83
CA LYS A 269 -3.36 14.43 -21.65
C LYS A 269 -3.64 15.22 -22.93
N THR A 270 -4.87 15.22 -23.41
CA THR A 270 -5.26 16.01 -24.62
C THR A 270 -5.09 17.52 -24.38
N ASN A 271 -5.44 17.99 -23.20
CA ASN A 271 -5.31 19.41 -22.84
C ASN A 271 -4.05 19.69 -22.00
N ARG A 272 -3.43 18.66 -21.43
CA ARG A 272 -2.35 18.72 -20.43
C ARG A 272 -2.70 19.65 -19.25
N ASN A 273 -1.93 19.59 -18.18
CA ASN A 273 -2.19 20.36 -16.97
C ASN A 273 -3.68 20.39 -16.60
N SER A 274 -4.31 19.23 -16.59
CA SER A 274 -5.76 19.09 -16.44
C SER A 274 -6.14 17.88 -15.60
N VAL A 275 -7.36 17.90 -15.08
CA VAL A 275 -7.94 16.80 -14.31
C VAL A 275 -9.21 16.32 -15.03
N GLN A 276 -9.30 15.04 -15.30
CA GLN A 276 -10.51 14.38 -15.77
C GLN A 276 -11.05 13.45 -14.71
N LEU A 277 -12.33 13.56 -14.40
CA LEU A 277 -12.96 12.87 -13.27
C LEU A 277 -14.18 12.08 -13.71
N ASN A 278 -14.34 10.90 -13.10
CA ASN A 278 -15.58 10.16 -13.17
C ASN A 278 -15.93 9.57 -11.80
N PHE A 279 -17.21 9.50 -11.51
CA PHE A 279 -17.75 8.99 -10.26
C PHE A 279 -18.77 7.90 -10.58
N LYS A 280 -18.65 6.73 -9.98
CA LYS A 280 -19.74 5.75 -10.04
C LYS A 280 -20.96 6.36 -9.32
N ALA A 281 -22.09 6.40 -10.02
CA ALA A 281 -23.38 6.81 -9.47
C ALA A 281 -23.84 5.89 -8.35
#